data_7d3af80a3d3f3e9d086f0298ccd8cbd4
#
_entry.id   7d3af80a3d3f3e9d086f0298ccd8cbd4
#
_cell.length_a   1.000
_cell.length_b   1.000
_cell.length_c   1.000
_cell.angle_alpha   90.00
_cell.angle_beta   90.00
_cell.angle_gamma   90.00
#
_symmetry.space_group_name_H-M   'P 1'
#
loop_
_entity.id
_entity.type
_entity.pdbx_description
1 polymer ?
#
loop_
_entity_poly.entity_id
_entity_poly.type
_entity_poly.pdbx_seq_one_letter_code
_entity_poly.pdbx_strand_id
1 'polypeptide(L)'
;MTRANMQESKRNKDDEYFTRLEYIEGACDKYDWENKTIYCPCDDPSSAFITYFNNKGARVFSSSYPDGLLYLNGRKVGSIDENVDCMGSGCANFYGHIDVICTNPPFSLIRKFAKHLISFKQPFLLLGPSSMTSSKLMLEPDLQIIQARHHAIFDTPNGAREQPIYWYAYKMPKMPPANPVEFHTLEWNKANNRHLRQKQYQIWTNGVLEVPFSDAVPCDYPGIMAVPPTFMAYMDKDKWEALDSIVWTREDGTQTFQRVLIKNRLLQK
;
A
#
# COMPACT_ATOMS: atom_id res chain seq x y z
N MET A 1 -17.46 17.80 -1.02
CA MET A 1 -18.16 16.53 -1.34
C MET A 1 -19.11 16.25 -0.19
N THR A 2 -20.38 16.06 -0.49
CA THR A 2 -21.43 15.88 0.51
C THR A 2 -21.36 14.48 1.15
N ARG A 3 -21.78 14.38 2.43
CA ARG A 3 -21.88 13.11 3.21
C ARG A 3 -22.54 11.95 2.43
N ALA A 4 -23.45 12.24 1.52
CA ALA A 4 -24.15 11.28 0.68
C ALA A 4 -23.20 10.46 -0.24
N ASN A 5 -22.19 11.09 -0.85
CA ASN A 5 -21.27 10.41 -1.78
C ASN A 5 -20.29 9.44 -1.08
N MET A 6 -20.03 9.66 0.22
CA MET A 6 -19.18 8.74 1.00
C MET A 6 -19.98 7.53 1.50
N GLN A 7 -21.26 7.72 1.82
CA GLN A 7 -22.15 6.62 2.20
C GLN A 7 -22.52 5.71 1.02
N GLU A 8 -22.62 6.28 -0.19
CA GLU A 8 -22.93 5.53 -1.40
C GLU A 8 -21.76 4.63 -1.85
N SER A 9 -20.51 5.10 -1.71
CA SER A 9 -19.33 4.30 -2.02
C SER A 9 -19.11 3.12 -1.04
N LYS A 10 -19.61 3.25 0.20
CA LYS A 10 -19.56 2.17 1.22
C LYS A 10 -20.64 1.10 1.02
N ARG A 11 -21.66 1.38 0.22
CA ARG A 11 -22.74 0.44 -0.12
C ARG A 11 -22.46 -0.44 -1.33
N ASN A 12 -21.30 -0.29 -1.95
CA ASN A 12 -20.90 -1.17 -3.04
C ASN A 12 -20.54 -2.54 -2.43
N LYS A 13 -21.50 -3.47 -2.42
CA LYS A 13 -21.33 -4.86 -1.96
C LYS A 13 -20.15 -5.57 -2.68
N ASP A 14 -19.66 -4.99 -3.76
CA ASP A 14 -18.54 -5.51 -4.54
C ASP A 14 -17.16 -5.06 -4.01
N ASP A 15 -17.09 -4.22 -2.96
CA ASP A 15 -15.85 -3.69 -2.38
C ASP A 15 -15.54 -4.30 -0.98
N GLU A 16 -16.34 -5.28 -0.56
CA GLU A 16 -16.13 -6.03 0.68
C GLU A 16 -15.29 -7.28 0.39
N TYR A 17 -14.07 -7.29 0.91
CA TYR A 17 -13.09 -8.35 0.75
C TYR A 17 -12.72 -8.93 2.11
N PHE A 18 -13.19 -10.14 2.44
CA PHE A 18 -12.82 -10.83 3.67
C PHE A 18 -11.42 -11.43 3.52
N THR A 19 -10.51 -10.94 4.35
CA THR A 19 -9.09 -11.32 4.29
C THR A 19 -8.87 -12.66 4.97
N ARG A 20 -8.25 -13.60 4.28
CA ARG A 20 -7.88 -14.90 4.85
C ARG A 20 -6.66 -14.75 5.75
N LEU A 21 -6.61 -15.58 6.81
CA LEU A 21 -5.56 -15.54 7.82
C LEU A 21 -4.15 -15.65 7.23
N GLU A 22 -3.95 -16.51 6.23
CA GLU A 22 -2.65 -16.73 5.56
C GLU A 22 -2.04 -15.45 4.95
N TYR A 23 -2.88 -14.48 4.56
CA TYR A 23 -2.40 -13.20 4.00
C TYR A 23 -1.97 -12.24 5.09
N ILE A 24 -2.58 -12.34 6.26
CA ILE A 24 -2.22 -11.55 7.44
C ILE A 24 -0.90 -12.08 8.01
N GLU A 25 -0.79 -13.38 8.23
CA GLU A 25 0.42 -14.05 8.75
C GLU A 25 1.64 -13.70 7.91
N GLY A 26 1.58 -13.86 6.59
CA GLY A 26 2.70 -13.61 5.69
C GLY A 26 3.30 -12.20 5.78
N ALA A 27 2.52 -11.21 6.15
CA ALA A 27 2.97 -9.82 6.31
C ALA A 27 3.26 -9.47 7.77
N CYS A 28 2.35 -9.82 8.67
CA CYS A 28 2.37 -9.38 10.05
C CYS A 28 3.37 -10.16 10.92
N ASP A 29 3.72 -11.41 10.58
CA ASP A 29 4.75 -12.19 11.29
C ASP A 29 6.16 -11.59 11.20
N LYS A 30 6.34 -10.54 10.41
CA LYS A 30 7.59 -9.77 10.34
C LYS A 30 7.79 -8.82 11.52
N TYR A 31 6.78 -8.66 12.37
CA TYR A 31 6.78 -7.71 13.48
C TYR A 31 6.40 -8.38 14.79
N ASP A 32 6.83 -7.79 15.89
CA ASP A 32 6.42 -8.18 17.23
C ASP A 32 5.16 -7.41 17.66
N TRP A 33 4.14 -8.16 18.08
CA TRP A 33 2.83 -7.63 18.46
C TRP A 33 2.52 -7.75 19.92
N GLU A 34 3.37 -8.42 20.70
CA GLU A 34 3.15 -8.62 22.13
C GLU A 34 3.04 -7.27 22.85
N ASN A 35 1.98 -7.12 23.64
CA ASN A 35 1.66 -5.88 24.38
C ASN A 35 1.42 -4.62 23.51
N LYS A 36 1.29 -4.75 22.19
CA LYS A 36 0.92 -3.64 21.32
C LYS A 36 -0.57 -3.41 21.32
N THR A 37 -0.98 -2.15 21.18
CA THR A 37 -2.37 -1.77 20.97
C THR A 37 -2.63 -1.58 19.47
N ILE A 38 -3.45 -2.46 18.92
CA ILE A 38 -3.77 -2.49 17.49
C ILE A 38 -5.21 -2.02 17.29
N TYR A 39 -5.46 -1.27 16.24
CA TYR A 39 -6.81 -0.89 15.84
C TYR A 39 -7.11 -1.37 14.43
N CYS A 40 -8.22 -2.09 14.29
CA CYS A 40 -8.75 -2.65 13.03
C CYS A 40 -10.11 -1.98 12.72
N PRO A 41 -10.11 -0.77 12.12
CA PRO A 41 -11.32 0.06 12.00
C PRO A 41 -12.36 -0.44 10.99
N CYS A 42 -12.00 -1.39 10.13
CA CYS A 42 -12.89 -1.94 9.09
C CYS A 42 -13.24 -3.41 9.34
N ASP A 43 -12.98 -3.90 10.56
CA ASP A 43 -13.04 -5.31 10.90
C ASP A 43 -14.05 -5.56 12.01
N ASP A 44 -14.96 -6.50 11.81
CA ASP A 44 -15.86 -6.98 12.84
C ASP A 44 -15.15 -7.99 13.79
N PRO A 45 -15.76 -8.36 14.91
CA PRO A 45 -15.16 -9.28 15.89
C PRO A 45 -14.81 -10.67 15.36
N SER A 46 -15.40 -11.11 14.25
CA SER A 46 -15.15 -12.42 13.62
C SER A 46 -14.00 -12.38 12.61
N SER A 47 -13.48 -11.20 12.31
CA SER A 47 -12.41 -10.99 11.35
C SER A 47 -11.15 -11.77 11.69
N ALA A 48 -10.47 -12.26 10.67
CA ALA A 48 -9.17 -12.92 10.80
C ALA A 48 -8.10 -12.02 11.43
N PHE A 49 -8.19 -10.68 11.26
CA PHE A 49 -7.30 -9.73 11.91
C PHE A 49 -7.42 -9.79 13.44
N ILE A 50 -8.66 -9.81 13.95
CA ILE A 50 -8.91 -9.86 15.40
C ILE A 50 -8.37 -11.17 15.98
N THR A 51 -8.65 -12.28 15.31
CA THR A 51 -8.14 -13.60 15.71
C THR A 51 -6.61 -13.63 15.71
N TYR A 52 -5.98 -13.13 14.64
CA TYR A 52 -4.53 -13.11 14.51
C TYR A 52 -3.86 -12.33 15.64
N PHE A 53 -4.25 -11.09 15.85
CA PHE A 53 -3.60 -10.23 16.84
C PHE A 53 -3.87 -10.66 18.28
N ASN A 54 -5.05 -11.19 18.59
CA ASN A 54 -5.33 -11.80 19.89
C ASN A 54 -4.38 -12.96 20.18
N ASN A 55 -4.12 -13.83 19.18
CA ASN A 55 -3.19 -14.96 19.32
C ASN A 55 -1.73 -14.51 19.49
N LYS A 56 -1.39 -13.30 19.05
CA LYS A 56 -0.05 -12.70 19.22
C LYS A 56 0.11 -11.89 20.51
N GLY A 57 -0.87 -11.90 21.41
CA GLY A 57 -0.80 -11.18 22.68
C GLY A 57 -0.99 -9.67 22.58
N ALA A 58 -1.53 -9.18 21.48
CA ALA A 58 -1.86 -7.78 21.29
C ALA A 58 -3.18 -7.40 21.97
N ARG A 59 -3.34 -6.13 22.30
CA ARG A 59 -4.61 -5.52 22.69
C ARG A 59 -5.30 -4.99 21.44
N VAL A 60 -6.41 -5.62 21.01
CA VAL A 60 -7.01 -5.36 19.70
C VAL A 60 -8.31 -4.60 19.85
N PHE A 61 -8.35 -3.40 19.33
CA PHE A 61 -9.60 -2.66 19.11
C PHE A 61 -10.10 -2.87 17.67
N SER A 62 -11.40 -2.99 17.51
CA SER A 62 -12.05 -2.96 16.20
C SER A 62 -13.36 -2.19 16.27
N SER A 63 -13.83 -1.70 15.13
CA SER A 63 -15.11 -1.00 15.06
C SER A 63 -15.92 -1.47 13.88
N SER A 64 -17.22 -1.71 14.10
CA SER A 64 -18.17 -2.06 13.05
C SER A 64 -18.81 -0.82 12.42
N TYR A 65 -19.11 -0.91 11.15
CA TYR A 65 -19.91 0.08 10.43
C TYR A 65 -21.20 -0.59 9.91
N PRO A 66 -22.38 0.07 9.93
CA PRO A 66 -22.62 1.48 10.27
C PRO A 66 -22.85 1.76 11.75
N ASP A 67 -22.89 0.76 12.61
CA ASP A 67 -23.43 0.87 13.98
C ASP A 67 -22.49 1.59 14.95
N GLY A 68 -21.24 1.87 14.53
CA GLY A 68 -20.24 2.53 15.35
C GLY A 68 -19.87 1.76 16.62
N LEU A 69 -20.10 0.45 16.65
CA LEU A 69 -19.79 -0.36 17.82
C LEU A 69 -18.29 -0.55 17.97
N LEU A 70 -17.78 -0.32 19.18
CA LEU A 70 -16.38 -0.53 19.55
C LEU A 70 -16.22 -1.85 20.28
N TYR A 71 -15.24 -2.62 19.87
CA TYR A 71 -14.87 -3.89 20.47
C TYR A 71 -13.43 -3.86 20.97
N LEU A 72 -13.17 -4.57 22.05
CA LEU A 72 -11.85 -4.86 22.57
C LEU A 72 -11.67 -6.38 22.62
N ASN A 73 -10.66 -6.91 21.94
CA ASN A 73 -10.39 -8.34 21.82
C ASN A 73 -11.66 -9.15 21.47
N GLY A 74 -12.47 -8.62 20.54
CA GLY A 74 -13.71 -9.22 20.07
C GLY A 74 -14.92 -9.04 20.99
N ARG A 75 -14.79 -8.39 22.14
CA ARG A 75 -15.89 -8.12 23.08
C ARG A 75 -16.35 -6.67 22.97
N LYS A 76 -17.66 -6.44 22.87
CA LYS A 76 -18.22 -5.09 22.82
C LYS A 76 -17.88 -4.34 24.11
N VAL A 77 -17.29 -3.14 23.97
CA VAL A 77 -16.90 -2.28 25.09
C VAL A 77 -17.55 -0.91 25.05
N GLY A 78 -18.16 -0.53 23.91
CA GLY A 78 -18.82 0.77 23.81
C GLY A 78 -19.30 1.02 22.39
N SER A 79 -19.55 2.27 22.09
CA SER A 79 -19.79 2.78 20.75
C SER A 79 -18.93 4.01 20.51
N ILE A 80 -18.49 4.16 19.28
CA ILE A 80 -17.95 5.40 18.78
C ILE A 80 -19.16 6.13 18.20
N ASP A 81 -19.26 7.44 18.38
CA ASP A 81 -20.42 8.26 18.03
C ASP A 81 -20.99 7.89 16.63
N GLU A 82 -22.31 7.83 16.49
CA GLU A 82 -23.07 7.24 15.36
C GLU A 82 -22.68 7.70 13.93
N ASN A 83 -21.81 8.68 13.83
CA ASN A 83 -21.31 9.24 12.57
C ASN A 83 -19.84 8.90 12.27
N VAL A 84 -19.26 7.91 12.95
CA VAL A 84 -17.83 7.65 12.87
C VAL A 84 -17.50 6.72 11.70
N ASP A 85 -17.22 7.37 10.60
CA ASP A 85 -16.32 6.86 9.59
C ASP A 85 -14.91 6.70 10.21
N CYS A 86 -14.19 5.63 9.87
CA CYS A 86 -12.79 5.42 10.27
C CYS A 86 -11.87 6.63 9.93
N MET A 87 -12.35 7.56 9.12
CA MET A 87 -11.75 8.85 8.81
C MET A 87 -12.40 10.02 9.55
N GLY A 88 -13.35 9.78 10.44
CA GLY A 88 -14.04 10.80 11.21
C GLY A 88 -13.23 11.31 12.39
N SER A 89 -13.65 12.47 12.93
CA SER A 89 -12.99 13.09 14.09
C SER A 89 -12.98 12.22 15.34
N GLY A 90 -13.99 11.36 15.53
CA GLY A 90 -14.06 10.43 16.66
C GLY A 90 -12.93 9.39 16.63
N CYS A 91 -12.58 8.85 15.44
CA CYS A 91 -11.45 7.94 15.29
C CYS A 91 -10.11 8.65 15.49
N ALA A 92 -9.99 9.90 15.03
CA ALA A 92 -8.75 10.67 15.18
C ALA A 92 -8.36 10.86 16.66
N ASN A 93 -9.32 11.08 17.54
CA ASN A 93 -9.08 11.18 18.98
C ASN A 93 -8.56 9.85 19.58
N PHE A 94 -8.84 8.75 18.93
CA PHE A 94 -8.44 7.42 19.37
C PHE A 94 -6.99 7.09 18.95
N TYR A 95 -6.49 7.67 17.86
CA TYR A 95 -5.16 7.35 17.30
C TYR A 95 -4.00 7.55 18.28
N GLY A 96 -4.05 8.59 19.11
CA GLY A 96 -3.00 8.85 20.11
C GLY A 96 -2.78 7.71 21.15
N HIS A 97 -3.68 6.74 21.20
CA HIS A 97 -3.64 5.60 22.12
C HIS A 97 -3.41 4.26 21.40
N ILE A 98 -3.16 4.30 20.10
CA ILE A 98 -2.99 3.13 19.24
C ILE A 98 -1.54 3.09 18.74
N ASP A 99 -0.87 1.96 18.93
CA ASP A 99 0.47 1.77 18.37
C ASP A 99 0.44 1.64 16.86
N VAL A 100 -0.48 0.80 16.33
CA VAL A 100 -0.57 0.53 14.88
C VAL A 100 -2.02 0.34 14.46
N ILE A 101 -2.39 0.91 13.31
CA ILE A 101 -3.62 0.56 12.61
C ILE A 101 -3.32 -0.54 11.61
N CYS A 102 -4.02 -1.67 11.71
CA CYS A 102 -3.85 -2.79 10.77
C CYS A 102 -5.21 -3.27 10.28
N THR A 103 -5.47 -3.16 8.97
CA THR A 103 -6.77 -3.48 8.39
C THR A 103 -6.72 -3.64 6.87
N ASN A 104 -7.78 -4.22 6.30
CA ASN A 104 -8.09 -4.20 4.88
C ASN A 104 -9.22 -3.20 4.61
N PRO A 105 -8.92 -1.92 4.37
CA PRO A 105 -9.98 -0.94 4.08
C PRO A 105 -10.58 -1.20 2.70
N PRO A 106 -11.83 -0.75 2.43
CA PRO A 106 -12.41 -0.81 1.10
C PRO A 106 -11.43 -0.25 0.05
N PHE A 107 -11.19 -0.99 -1.03
CA PHE A 107 -10.15 -0.65 -2.01
C PHE A 107 -10.38 0.70 -2.69
N SER A 108 -11.64 1.10 -2.86
CA SER A 108 -12.00 2.42 -3.37
C SER A 108 -11.58 3.57 -2.45
N LEU A 109 -11.45 3.32 -1.14
CA LEU A 109 -11.16 4.32 -0.12
C LEU A 109 -9.71 4.31 0.36
N ILE A 110 -8.93 3.29 0.07
CA ILE A 110 -7.60 3.08 0.65
C ILE A 110 -6.66 4.29 0.50
N ARG A 111 -6.68 4.97 -0.65
CA ARG A 111 -5.83 6.15 -0.88
C ARG A 111 -6.20 7.32 0.03
N LYS A 112 -7.49 7.53 0.25
CA LYS A 112 -8.00 8.58 1.15
C LYS A 112 -7.68 8.23 2.59
N PHE A 113 -7.89 6.97 2.95
CA PHE A 113 -7.61 6.46 4.28
C PHE A 113 -6.13 6.53 4.63
N ALA A 114 -5.25 6.04 3.77
CA ALA A 114 -3.80 6.15 3.96
C ALA A 114 -3.34 7.62 4.08
N LYS A 115 -3.85 8.52 3.21
CA LYS A 115 -3.56 9.96 3.30
C LYS A 115 -3.99 10.55 4.65
N HIS A 116 -5.18 10.16 5.13
CA HIS A 116 -5.68 10.58 6.43
C HIS A 116 -4.74 10.13 7.57
N LEU A 117 -4.38 8.84 7.62
CA LEU A 117 -3.47 8.30 8.64
C LEU A 117 -2.09 8.96 8.60
N ILE A 118 -1.56 9.21 7.40
CA ILE A 118 -0.28 9.92 7.23
C ILE A 118 -0.35 11.34 7.81
N SER A 119 -1.47 12.05 7.63
CA SER A 119 -1.63 13.40 8.19
C SER A 119 -1.60 13.44 9.72
N PHE A 120 -1.99 12.36 10.38
CA PHE A 120 -1.87 12.15 11.83
C PHE A 120 -0.55 11.50 12.24
N LYS A 121 0.32 11.19 11.27
CA LYS A 121 1.57 10.44 11.50
C LYS A 121 1.34 9.09 12.19
N GLN A 122 0.17 8.50 12.02
CA GLN A 122 -0.23 7.25 12.65
C GLN A 122 0.43 6.06 11.95
N PRO A 123 1.19 5.20 12.67
CA PRO A 123 1.73 3.97 12.10
C PRO A 123 0.62 3.04 11.61
N PHE A 124 0.83 2.43 10.44
CA PHE A 124 -0.15 1.50 9.91
C PHE A 124 0.44 0.37 9.07
N LEU A 125 -0.33 -0.72 8.97
CA LEU A 125 -0.24 -1.78 7.98
C LEU A 125 -1.58 -1.87 7.24
N LEU A 126 -1.61 -1.53 5.97
CA LEU A 126 -2.82 -1.62 5.16
C LEU A 126 -2.65 -2.68 4.07
N LEU A 127 -3.60 -3.61 4.01
CA LEU A 127 -3.77 -4.48 2.86
C LEU A 127 -4.52 -3.71 1.77
N GLY A 128 -4.05 -3.75 0.54
CA GLY A 128 -4.71 -3.01 -0.52
C GLY A 128 -4.30 -3.45 -1.93
N PRO A 129 -4.98 -2.91 -2.96
CA PRO A 129 -4.73 -3.30 -4.34
C PRO A 129 -3.35 -2.82 -4.81
N SER A 130 -2.74 -3.56 -5.72
CA SER A 130 -1.46 -3.19 -6.35
C SER A 130 -1.51 -1.82 -7.05
N SER A 131 -2.70 -1.38 -7.48
CA SER A 131 -2.90 -0.08 -8.13
C SER A 131 -2.59 1.13 -7.24
N MET A 132 -2.48 0.96 -5.91
CA MET A 132 -2.04 2.02 -5.01
C MET A 132 -0.59 2.46 -5.28
N THR A 133 0.24 1.60 -5.87
CA THR A 133 1.64 1.93 -6.25
C THR A 133 1.76 3.13 -7.18
N SER A 134 0.71 3.43 -7.96
CA SER A 134 0.66 4.61 -8.83
C SER A 134 0.31 5.91 -8.10
N SER A 135 -0.04 5.84 -6.82
CA SER A 135 -0.39 7.01 -6.02
C SER A 135 0.85 7.83 -5.62
N LYS A 136 0.70 9.16 -5.61
CA LYS A 136 1.73 10.06 -5.04
C LYS A 136 2.00 9.79 -3.54
N LEU A 137 1.14 9.07 -2.84
CA LEU A 137 1.41 8.62 -1.47
C LEU A 137 2.67 7.76 -1.38
N MET A 138 3.03 7.04 -2.45
CA MET A 138 4.25 6.23 -2.47
C MET A 138 5.55 7.05 -2.44
N LEU A 139 5.45 8.38 -2.60
CA LEU A 139 6.58 9.32 -2.43
C LEU A 139 6.90 9.58 -0.95
N GLU A 140 5.97 9.28 -0.03
CA GLU A 140 6.20 9.42 1.41
C GLU A 140 7.40 8.58 1.85
N PRO A 141 8.39 9.20 2.53
CA PRO A 141 9.64 8.51 2.88
C PRO A 141 9.43 7.28 3.75
N ASP A 142 8.49 7.38 4.70
CA ASP A 142 8.20 6.35 5.70
C ASP A 142 7.20 5.30 5.21
N LEU A 143 6.66 5.43 3.98
CA LEU A 143 5.74 4.46 3.40
C LEU A 143 6.50 3.44 2.56
N GLN A 144 6.34 2.17 2.86
CA GLN A 144 7.01 1.06 2.15
C GLN A 144 6.01 -0.03 1.78
N ILE A 145 6.37 -0.83 0.77
CA ILE A 145 5.67 -2.08 0.45
C ILE A 145 6.47 -3.23 1.06
N ILE A 146 5.86 -3.98 1.97
CA ILE A 146 6.53 -5.06 2.72
C ILE A 146 6.22 -6.46 2.17
N GLN A 147 5.15 -6.58 1.39
CA GLN A 147 4.78 -7.81 0.72
C GLN A 147 3.95 -7.48 -0.52
N ALA A 148 4.18 -8.21 -1.61
CA ALA A 148 3.40 -8.18 -2.83
C ALA A 148 2.92 -9.59 -3.17
N ARG A 149 1.64 -9.74 -3.51
CA ARG A 149 1.06 -11.01 -3.92
C ARG A 149 0.15 -10.78 -5.12
N HIS A 150 0.45 -11.43 -6.22
CA HIS A 150 -0.27 -11.23 -7.48
C HIS A 150 -1.60 -11.99 -7.54
N HIS A 151 -1.76 -13.05 -6.74
CA HIS A 151 -2.92 -13.93 -6.73
C HIS A 151 -3.39 -14.16 -5.30
N ALA A 152 -4.17 -13.23 -4.76
CA ALA A 152 -4.84 -13.37 -3.48
C ALA A 152 -6.33 -13.58 -3.70
N ILE A 153 -6.88 -14.60 -3.08
CA ILE A 153 -8.29 -14.97 -3.17
C ILE A 153 -8.99 -14.44 -1.92
N PHE A 154 -10.02 -13.63 -2.15
CA PHE A 154 -10.88 -13.09 -1.11
C PHE A 154 -12.25 -13.72 -1.19
N ASP A 155 -12.83 -13.97 -0.05
CA ASP A 155 -14.24 -14.29 0.04
C ASP A 155 -15.04 -12.97 0.01
N THR A 156 -16.07 -12.92 -0.84
CA THR A 156 -16.96 -11.76 -0.98
C THR A 156 -18.41 -12.23 -0.93
N PRO A 157 -19.39 -11.34 -0.68
CA PRO A 157 -20.81 -11.72 -0.73
C PRO A 157 -21.24 -12.34 -2.06
N ASN A 158 -20.53 -12.08 -3.15
CA ASN A 158 -20.80 -12.56 -4.49
C ASN A 158 -19.90 -13.75 -4.91
N GLY A 159 -19.21 -14.40 -3.96
CA GLY A 159 -18.30 -15.52 -4.21
C GLY A 159 -16.82 -15.10 -4.13
N ALA A 160 -15.93 -16.05 -4.36
CA ALA A 160 -14.48 -15.80 -4.27
C ALA A 160 -14.00 -14.92 -5.44
N ARG A 161 -13.16 -13.93 -5.14
CA ARG A 161 -12.50 -13.06 -6.13
C ARG A 161 -11.00 -13.09 -5.96
N GLU A 162 -10.30 -13.15 -7.08
CA GLU A 162 -8.84 -13.08 -7.13
C GLU A 162 -8.41 -11.63 -7.42
N GLN A 163 -7.46 -11.13 -6.62
CA GLN A 163 -6.94 -9.77 -6.76
C GLN A 163 -5.43 -9.72 -6.48
N PRO A 164 -4.66 -8.92 -7.22
CA PRO A 164 -3.30 -8.60 -6.84
C PRO A 164 -3.30 -7.61 -5.68
N ILE A 165 -2.66 -8.00 -4.59
CA ILE A 165 -2.60 -7.23 -3.36
C ILE A 165 -1.18 -6.93 -2.94
N TYR A 166 -1.03 -5.80 -2.24
CA TYR A 166 0.20 -5.41 -1.59
C TYR A 166 -0.08 -5.01 -0.15
N TRP A 167 0.90 -5.24 0.72
CA TRP A 167 0.92 -4.70 2.07
C TRP A 167 1.73 -3.42 2.11
N TYR A 168 1.08 -2.36 2.55
CA TYR A 168 1.64 -1.01 2.68
C TYR A 168 1.88 -0.73 4.16
N ALA A 169 3.13 -0.44 4.52
CA ALA A 169 3.55 -0.14 5.88
C ALA A 169 4.03 1.31 5.98
N TYR A 170 3.51 2.07 6.94
CA TYR A 170 3.91 3.44 7.21
C TYR A 170 4.42 3.57 8.64
N LYS A 171 5.59 4.18 8.83
CA LYS A 171 6.27 4.32 10.14
C LYS A 171 6.41 3.01 10.91
N MET A 172 6.48 1.91 10.20
CA MET A 172 6.83 0.60 10.73
C MET A 172 8.33 0.34 10.59
N PRO A 173 8.91 -0.58 11.36
CA PRO A 173 10.28 -1.00 11.16
C PRO A 173 10.57 -1.30 9.70
N LYS A 174 11.74 -0.86 9.23
CA LYS A 174 12.14 -0.99 7.83
C LYS A 174 12.31 -2.45 7.45
N MET A 175 11.75 -2.83 6.32
CA MET A 175 11.85 -4.17 5.75
C MET A 175 12.57 -4.12 4.40
N PRO A 176 13.20 -5.24 3.98
CA PRO A 176 13.65 -5.37 2.60
C PRO A 176 12.53 -5.13 1.61
N PRO A 177 12.85 -4.75 0.36
CA PRO A 177 11.85 -4.64 -0.69
C PRO A 177 10.97 -5.90 -0.80
N ALA A 178 9.68 -5.73 -1.07
CA ALA A 178 8.72 -6.83 -1.16
C ALA A 178 9.10 -7.86 -2.25
N ASN A 179 9.71 -7.37 -3.33
CA ASN A 179 10.24 -8.18 -4.44
C ASN A 179 11.73 -7.86 -4.62
N PRO A 180 12.64 -8.43 -3.82
CA PRO A 180 14.06 -8.17 -3.99
C PRO A 180 14.54 -8.73 -5.34
N VAL A 181 15.32 -7.92 -6.06
CA VAL A 181 15.89 -8.27 -7.36
C VAL A 181 17.30 -7.69 -7.44
N GLU A 182 18.19 -8.39 -8.16
CA GLU A 182 19.48 -7.85 -8.53
C GLU A 182 19.30 -6.87 -9.69
N PHE A 183 19.74 -5.63 -9.50
CA PHE A 183 19.73 -4.60 -10.54
C PHE A 183 21.09 -4.57 -11.24
N HIS A 184 21.07 -4.68 -12.55
CA HIS A 184 22.24 -4.71 -13.40
C HIS A 184 22.50 -3.35 -14.07
N THR A 185 23.66 -3.21 -14.73
CA THR A 185 24.01 -2.01 -15.49
C THR A 185 23.11 -1.82 -16.71
N LEU A 186 23.09 -0.60 -17.24
CA LEU A 186 22.34 -0.30 -18.46
C LEU A 186 22.74 -1.19 -19.63
N GLU A 187 24.04 -1.38 -19.82
CA GLU A 187 24.58 -2.20 -20.91
C GLU A 187 24.27 -3.68 -20.73
N TRP A 188 24.40 -4.20 -19.51
CA TRP A 188 24.00 -5.57 -19.20
C TRP A 188 22.53 -5.82 -19.50
N ASN A 189 21.66 -4.90 -19.06
CA ASN A 189 20.21 -5.00 -19.30
C ASN A 189 19.87 -5.00 -20.79
N LYS A 190 20.50 -4.13 -21.60
CA LYS A 190 20.32 -4.11 -23.06
C LYS A 190 20.69 -5.45 -23.70
N ALA A 191 21.75 -6.08 -23.23
CA ALA A 191 22.28 -7.33 -23.78
C ALA A 191 21.48 -8.56 -23.31
N ASN A 192 21.04 -8.59 -22.04
CA ASN A 192 20.61 -9.83 -21.40
C ASN A 192 19.15 -9.83 -20.92
N ASN A 193 18.56 -8.66 -20.61
CA ASN A 193 17.19 -8.63 -20.11
C ASN A 193 16.20 -8.99 -21.23
N ARG A 194 15.55 -10.16 -21.06
CA ARG A 194 14.63 -10.72 -22.05
C ARG A 194 13.41 -9.83 -22.33
N HIS A 195 12.95 -9.07 -21.33
CA HIS A 195 11.78 -8.20 -21.47
C HIS A 195 12.08 -7.02 -22.38
N LEU A 196 13.33 -6.54 -22.44
CA LEU A 196 13.73 -5.47 -23.35
C LEU A 196 13.71 -5.86 -24.84
N ARG A 197 13.59 -7.15 -25.17
CA ARG A 197 13.33 -7.60 -26.54
C ARG A 197 11.95 -7.15 -27.06
N GLN A 198 11.01 -6.97 -26.12
CA GLN A 198 9.64 -6.55 -26.46
C GLN A 198 9.50 -5.02 -26.48
N LYS A 199 10.18 -4.32 -25.57
CA LYS A 199 10.13 -2.86 -25.46
C LYS A 199 11.46 -2.33 -24.93
N GLN A 200 12.11 -1.49 -25.73
CA GLN A 200 13.41 -0.87 -25.42
C GLN A 200 13.26 0.36 -24.51
N TYR A 201 14.39 0.77 -23.92
CA TYR A 201 14.51 2.07 -23.27
C TYR A 201 14.21 3.20 -24.27
N GLN A 202 13.62 4.27 -23.76
CA GLN A 202 13.42 5.51 -24.52
C GLN A 202 13.95 6.69 -23.69
N ILE A 203 14.44 7.71 -24.35
CA ILE A 203 14.81 8.96 -23.69
C ILE A 203 13.75 9.99 -24.07
N TRP A 204 13.13 10.61 -23.07
CA TRP A 204 12.18 11.69 -23.28
C TRP A 204 12.92 12.97 -23.70
N THR A 205 12.20 13.93 -24.28
CA THR A 205 12.76 15.22 -24.73
C THR A 205 13.44 16.02 -23.62
N ASN A 206 13.06 15.80 -22.37
CA ASN A 206 13.67 16.39 -21.17
C ASN A 206 14.85 15.58 -20.59
N GLY A 207 15.33 14.56 -21.29
CA GLY A 207 16.49 13.75 -20.88
C GLY A 207 16.17 12.62 -19.89
N VAL A 208 14.90 12.41 -19.52
CA VAL A 208 14.50 11.32 -18.63
C VAL A 208 14.54 9.97 -19.37
N LEU A 209 15.16 8.97 -18.77
CA LEU A 209 15.19 7.59 -19.29
C LEU A 209 13.88 6.87 -18.95
N GLU A 210 13.04 6.57 -19.94
CA GLU A 210 11.89 5.70 -19.75
C GLU A 210 12.34 4.24 -19.67
N VAL A 211 12.10 3.62 -18.51
CA VAL A 211 12.37 2.21 -18.27
C VAL A 211 11.07 1.43 -18.43
N PRO A 212 10.99 0.49 -19.38
CA PRO A 212 9.72 -0.18 -19.67
C PRO A 212 9.28 -1.20 -18.64
N PHE A 213 10.21 -1.83 -17.91
CA PHE A 213 9.95 -2.92 -16.96
C PHE A 213 10.68 -2.69 -15.63
N SER A 214 10.07 -3.11 -14.53
CA SER A 214 10.61 -2.87 -13.18
C SER A 214 11.93 -3.60 -12.91
N ASP A 215 12.15 -4.75 -13.52
CA ASP A 215 13.37 -5.56 -13.42
C ASP A 215 14.50 -5.09 -14.36
N ALA A 216 14.19 -4.12 -15.24
CA ALA A 216 15.14 -3.54 -16.18
C ALA A 216 15.70 -2.18 -15.72
N VAL A 217 15.48 -1.78 -14.48
CA VAL A 217 16.00 -0.51 -13.95
C VAL A 217 17.53 -0.60 -13.83
N PRO A 218 18.29 0.26 -14.55
CA PRO A 218 19.75 0.20 -14.50
C PRO A 218 20.29 0.79 -13.20
N CYS A 219 21.23 0.07 -12.57
CA CYS A 219 21.84 0.49 -11.31
C CYS A 219 22.92 1.58 -11.48
N ASP A 220 23.40 1.81 -12.69
CA ASP A 220 24.51 2.72 -13.05
C ASP A 220 24.07 3.98 -13.80
N TYR A 221 22.77 4.21 -14.00
CA TYR A 221 22.29 5.41 -14.71
C TYR A 221 22.23 6.61 -13.74
N PRO A 222 22.98 7.70 -14.02
CA PRO A 222 23.09 8.83 -13.08
C PRO A 222 21.91 9.83 -13.18
N GLY A 223 21.12 9.74 -14.25
CA GLY A 223 20.00 10.64 -14.53
C GLY A 223 18.70 10.23 -13.85
N ILE A 224 17.64 10.98 -14.14
CA ILE A 224 16.28 10.63 -13.75
C ILE A 224 15.74 9.52 -14.64
N MET A 225 15.08 8.55 -14.03
CA MET A 225 14.43 7.44 -14.71
C MET A 225 12.93 7.45 -14.46
N ALA A 226 12.15 7.17 -15.50
CA ALA A 226 10.69 7.01 -15.44
C ALA A 226 10.37 5.51 -15.46
N VAL A 227 10.04 4.95 -14.30
CA VAL A 227 9.83 3.51 -14.11
C VAL A 227 8.35 3.17 -13.98
N PRO A 228 7.93 1.91 -14.26
CA PRO A 228 6.58 1.46 -13.94
C PRO A 228 6.27 1.61 -12.44
N PRO A 229 5.03 1.94 -12.04
CA PRO A 229 4.67 2.04 -10.61
C PRO A 229 4.92 0.75 -9.81
N THR A 230 4.89 -0.41 -10.46
CA THR A 230 5.22 -1.70 -9.84
C THR A 230 6.66 -1.78 -9.32
N PHE A 231 7.56 -0.91 -9.81
CA PHE A 231 8.92 -0.78 -9.29
C PHE A 231 8.94 -0.44 -7.80
N MET A 232 7.91 0.19 -7.26
CA MET A 232 7.83 0.51 -5.84
C MET A 232 7.91 -0.73 -4.92
N ALA A 233 7.54 -1.92 -5.43
CA ALA A 233 7.70 -3.18 -4.70
C ALA A 233 9.14 -3.74 -4.73
N TYR A 234 9.99 -3.24 -5.62
CA TYR A 234 11.40 -3.59 -5.75
C TYR A 234 12.32 -2.54 -5.13
N MET A 235 11.76 -1.38 -4.80
CA MET A 235 12.53 -0.20 -4.44
C MET A 235 13.11 -0.31 -3.03
N ASP A 236 14.44 -0.30 -2.95
CA ASP A 236 15.17 0.00 -1.73
C ASP A 236 15.36 1.53 -1.61
N LYS A 237 14.72 2.14 -0.62
CA LYS A 237 14.75 3.61 -0.42
C LYS A 237 16.12 4.16 0.03
N ASP A 238 17.05 3.31 0.42
CA ASP A 238 18.43 3.74 0.68
C ASP A 238 19.21 3.93 -0.62
N LYS A 239 18.85 3.16 -1.65
CA LYS A 239 19.49 3.23 -2.98
C LYS A 239 18.77 4.18 -3.92
N TRP A 240 17.46 4.28 -3.80
CA TRP A 240 16.60 4.98 -4.76
C TRP A 240 15.79 6.08 -4.09
N GLU A 241 15.64 7.18 -4.78
CA GLU A 241 14.74 8.28 -4.42
C GLU A 241 13.58 8.35 -5.42
N ALA A 242 12.36 8.33 -4.92
CA ALA A 242 11.18 8.61 -5.72
C ALA A 242 10.92 10.12 -5.70
N LEU A 243 10.84 10.73 -6.89
CA LEU A 243 10.75 12.18 -7.05
C LEU A 243 9.31 12.64 -7.34
N ASP A 244 8.62 11.93 -8.24
CA ASP A 244 7.23 12.24 -8.61
C ASP A 244 6.55 11.01 -9.23
N SER A 245 5.23 11.10 -9.40
CA SER A 245 4.41 10.11 -10.09
C SER A 245 3.57 10.83 -11.15
N ILE A 246 3.85 10.57 -12.43
CA ILE A 246 3.35 11.36 -13.56
C ILE A 246 2.83 10.48 -14.70
N VAL A 247 2.05 11.11 -15.58
CA VAL A 247 1.76 10.65 -16.93
C VAL A 247 2.47 11.61 -17.89
N TRP A 248 3.32 11.09 -18.77
CA TRP A 248 4.05 11.89 -19.73
C TRP A 248 3.34 11.88 -21.08
N THR A 249 3.27 13.04 -21.74
CA THR A 249 2.79 13.15 -23.13
C THR A 249 4.00 13.21 -24.06
N ARG A 250 4.09 12.28 -25.01
CA ARG A 250 5.15 12.21 -26.02
C ARG A 250 4.94 13.27 -27.10
N GLU A 251 5.95 13.48 -27.95
CA GLU A 251 5.88 14.43 -29.07
C GLU A 251 4.77 14.11 -30.07
N ASP A 252 4.46 12.84 -30.24
CA ASP A 252 3.37 12.37 -31.12
C ASP A 252 1.97 12.55 -30.50
N GLY A 253 1.87 13.16 -29.31
CA GLY A 253 0.64 13.36 -28.57
C GLY A 253 0.16 12.14 -27.77
N THR A 254 0.83 10.99 -27.91
CA THR A 254 0.47 9.81 -27.11
C THR A 254 0.91 9.96 -25.64
N GLN A 255 0.11 9.41 -24.73
CA GLN A 255 0.45 9.42 -23.32
C GLN A 255 1.10 8.10 -22.88
N THR A 256 2.06 8.18 -21.98
CA THR A 256 2.56 7.01 -21.28
C THR A 256 1.51 6.51 -20.28
N PHE A 257 1.59 5.25 -19.89
CA PHE A 257 1.00 4.84 -18.63
C PHE A 257 1.66 5.61 -17.49
N GLN A 258 1.00 5.63 -16.31
CA GLN A 258 1.59 6.20 -15.10
C GLN A 258 3.04 5.74 -14.93
N ARG A 259 3.93 6.68 -14.57
CA ARG A 259 5.34 6.43 -14.29
C ARG A 259 5.71 7.06 -12.94
N VAL A 260 6.63 6.43 -12.24
CA VAL A 260 7.30 7.03 -11.08
C VAL A 260 8.67 7.52 -11.54
N LEU A 261 8.97 8.78 -11.25
CA LEU A 261 10.31 9.34 -11.48
C LEU A 261 11.19 8.95 -10.31
N ILE A 262 12.32 8.34 -10.61
CA ILE A 262 13.29 7.92 -9.60
C ILE A 262 14.69 8.40 -9.95
N LYS A 263 15.55 8.44 -8.94
CA LYS A 263 16.99 8.72 -9.07
C LYS A 263 17.80 7.78 -8.18
N ASN A 264 18.98 7.38 -8.65
CA ASN A 264 19.90 6.58 -7.84
C ASN A 264 20.67 7.49 -6.89
N ARG A 265 20.48 7.31 -5.59
CA ARG A 265 21.16 8.11 -4.53
C ARG A 265 22.66 7.83 -4.46
N LEU A 266 23.08 6.61 -4.81
CA LEU A 266 24.47 6.18 -4.70
C LEU A 266 25.37 6.77 -5.79
N LEU A 267 24.79 7.32 -6.87
CA LEU A 267 25.51 7.94 -7.99
C LEU A 267 25.54 9.47 -7.89
N GLN A 268 25.00 10.03 -6.80
CA GLN A 268 25.06 11.46 -6.54
C GLN A 268 26.36 11.77 -5.77
N LYS A 269 27.40 12.11 -6.51
CA LYS A 269 28.65 12.71 -5.96
C LYS A 269 28.74 14.15 -6.40
#